data_c664bbfdba50dff6008aca3203ccb256
#
_entry.id   c664bbfdba50dff6008aca3203ccb256
#
_cell.length_a   1.000
_cell.length_b   1.000
_cell.length_c   1.000
_cell.angle_alpha   90.00
_cell.angle_beta   90.00
_cell.angle_gamma   90.00
#
_symmetry.space_group_name_H-M   'P 1'
#
loop_
_entity.id
_entity.type
_entity.pdbx_description
1 polymer ?
#
loop_
_entity_poly.entity_id
_entity_poly.type
_entity_poly.pdbx_seq_one_letter_code
_entity_poly.pdbx_strand_id
1 'polypeptide(L)'
;GRADGGLKIPGDTMWSLAEEIPGRRPLPDFKRPVVRDRELARRLRDLHRAVLEGGSPLRLEEALVLAFGRLLPDYAGQAETAACRAEVARACVFMRDRFAQPLTLADISRQAGLSKSALVRAFAREKGITPYRYLLALRVDRARHLLERGLSPAETALAAGFSDQSHFTNYFTAYTGLTPGAYRALFREERERG
;
A
#
# COMPACT_ATOMS: atom_id res chain seq x y z
N GLY A 1 30.59 15.12 3.74
CA GLY A 1 29.48 15.74 3.01
C GLY A 1 28.20 15.05 3.33
N ARG A 2 27.28 15.65 4.10
CA ARG A 2 25.91 15.18 4.24
C ARG A 2 25.19 15.46 2.92
N ALA A 3 24.75 14.44 2.22
CA ALA A 3 23.84 14.58 1.10
C ALA A 3 22.51 15.13 1.67
N ASP A 4 22.19 16.35 1.29
CA ASP A 4 20.93 17.01 1.61
C ASP A 4 19.86 16.41 0.68
N GLY A 5 19.24 15.35 1.13
CA GLY A 5 18.20 14.63 0.41
C GLY A 5 16.85 15.35 0.50
N GLY A 6 16.76 16.50 -0.14
CA GLY A 6 15.51 17.24 -0.22
C GLY A 6 14.52 16.56 -1.17
N LEU A 7 13.40 16.08 -0.67
CA LEU A 7 12.28 15.64 -1.49
C LEU A 7 11.57 16.88 -2.06
N LYS A 8 11.76 17.15 -3.36
CA LYS A 8 11.01 18.19 -4.08
C LYS A 8 9.74 17.56 -4.64
N ILE A 9 8.59 18.00 -4.14
CA ILE A 9 7.30 17.57 -4.66
C ILE A 9 6.82 18.63 -5.65
N PRO A 10 6.53 18.28 -6.92
CA PRO A 10 5.98 19.21 -7.89
C PRO A 10 4.67 19.84 -7.38
N GLY A 11 4.48 21.15 -7.66
CA GLY A 11 3.28 21.87 -7.25
C GLY A 11 1.98 21.23 -7.70
N ASP A 12 1.97 20.69 -8.91
CA ASP A 12 0.83 20.02 -9.55
C ASP A 12 0.42 18.76 -8.77
N THR A 13 1.39 18.02 -8.20
CA THR A 13 1.13 16.86 -7.34
C THR A 13 0.50 17.31 -6.01
N MET A 14 0.94 18.45 -5.47
CA MET A 14 0.34 19.05 -4.28
C MET A 14 -1.08 19.54 -4.56
N TRP A 15 -1.33 20.11 -5.73
CA TRP A 15 -2.65 20.57 -6.15
C TRP A 15 -3.62 19.41 -6.33
N SER A 16 -3.24 18.34 -7.03
CA SER A 16 -4.08 17.16 -7.22
C SER A 16 -4.42 16.46 -5.90
N LEU A 17 -3.52 16.47 -4.93
CA LEU A 17 -3.79 15.97 -3.58
C LEU A 17 -4.73 16.90 -2.79
N ALA A 18 -4.63 18.22 -3.02
CA ALA A 18 -5.50 19.21 -2.38
C ALA A 18 -6.91 19.24 -3.01
N GLU A 19 -7.06 18.99 -4.30
CA GLU A 19 -8.34 18.93 -5.00
C GLU A 19 -9.22 17.73 -4.56
N GLU A 20 -8.63 16.67 -4.04
CA GLU A 20 -9.35 15.52 -3.47
C GLU A 20 -9.99 15.85 -2.10
N ILE A 21 -9.73 17.02 -1.54
CA ILE A 21 -10.24 17.44 -0.23
C ILE A 21 -11.47 18.34 -0.43
N PRO A 22 -12.65 17.96 0.05
CA PRO A 22 -13.83 18.79 -0.07
C PRO A 22 -13.66 20.14 0.63
N GLY A 23 -13.79 21.22 -0.11
CA GLY A 23 -13.67 22.61 0.37
C GLY A 23 -12.36 23.25 -0.07
N ARG A 24 -12.43 24.17 -1.06
CA ARG A 24 -11.29 25.00 -1.50
C ARG A 24 -10.71 25.78 -0.32
N ARG A 25 -9.59 25.30 0.21
CA ARG A 25 -8.76 26.07 1.15
C ARG A 25 -7.44 26.44 0.46
N PRO A 26 -6.87 27.62 0.72
CA PRO A 26 -5.56 27.98 0.19
C PRO A 26 -4.50 26.97 0.66
N LEU A 27 -3.42 26.83 -0.13
CA LEU A 27 -2.28 26.03 0.28
C LEU A 27 -1.81 26.42 1.68
N PRO A 28 -1.43 25.46 2.54
CA PRO A 28 -1.02 25.76 3.89
C PRO A 28 0.22 26.64 3.89
N ASP A 29 0.17 27.74 4.61
CA ASP A 29 1.34 28.58 4.89
C ASP A 29 2.14 27.92 6.01
N PHE A 30 3.30 27.36 5.65
CA PHE A 30 4.19 26.72 6.61
C PHE A 30 4.96 27.79 7.40
N LYS A 31 4.37 28.23 8.51
CA LYS A 31 4.96 29.25 9.40
C LYS A 31 6.31 28.85 10.01
N ARG A 32 6.74 27.61 9.89
CA ARG A 32 8.01 27.10 10.41
C ARG A 32 8.78 26.36 9.33
N PRO A 33 10.03 26.77 8.99
CA PRO A 33 10.83 26.13 7.95
C PRO A 33 11.35 24.72 8.33
N VAL A 34 11.28 24.36 9.62
CA VAL A 34 11.73 23.06 10.13
C VAL A 34 10.65 22.44 11.02
N VAL A 35 10.15 21.28 10.63
CA VAL A 35 9.20 20.49 11.42
C VAL A 35 9.95 19.32 12.07
N ARG A 36 9.94 19.27 13.42
CA ARG A 36 10.51 18.15 14.19
C ARG A 36 9.41 17.17 14.58
N ASP A 37 9.03 16.31 13.67
CA ASP A 37 8.03 15.24 13.88
C ASP A 37 8.64 13.90 13.44
N ARG A 38 8.86 12.99 14.40
CA ARG A 38 9.48 11.68 14.15
C ARG A 38 8.59 10.80 13.28
N GLU A 39 7.28 10.88 13.45
CA GLU A 39 6.32 10.10 12.67
C GLU A 39 6.25 10.60 11.22
N LEU A 40 6.21 11.92 11.02
CA LEU A 40 6.30 12.50 9.69
C LEU A 40 7.62 12.11 9.00
N ALA A 41 8.74 12.20 9.71
CA ALA A 41 10.04 11.81 9.16
C ALA A 41 10.08 10.32 8.78
N ARG A 42 9.40 9.44 9.53
CA ARG A 42 9.25 8.03 9.17
C ARG A 42 8.43 7.86 7.89
N ARG A 43 7.27 8.49 7.80
CA ARG A 43 6.38 8.42 6.62
C ARG A 43 7.04 8.97 5.36
N LEU A 44 7.80 10.05 5.48
CA LEU A 44 8.57 10.59 4.34
C LEU A 44 9.69 9.63 3.90
N ARG A 45 10.36 8.94 4.83
CA ARG A 45 11.32 7.89 4.47
C ARG A 45 10.66 6.69 3.80
N ASP A 46 9.48 6.29 4.26
CA ASP A 46 8.71 5.19 3.65
C ASP A 46 8.26 5.55 2.23
N LEU A 47 7.82 6.80 2.02
CA LEU A 47 7.51 7.33 0.70
C LEU A 47 8.76 7.34 -0.19
N HIS A 48 9.87 7.88 0.29
CA HIS A 48 11.13 7.92 -0.46
C HIS A 48 11.59 6.51 -0.87
N ARG A 49 11.51 5.55 0.05
CA ARG A 49 11.81 4.16 -0.23
C ARG A 49 10.86 3.58 -1.28
N ALA A 50 9.55 3.84 -1.18
CA ALA A 50 8.58 3.37 -2.16
C ALA A 50 8.87 3.90 -3.58
N VAL A 51 9.34 5.14 -3.70
CA VAL A 51 9.77 5.74 -4.98
C VAL A 51 11.03 5.05 -5.51
N LEU A 52 12.05 4.88 -4.68
CA LEU A 52 13.34 4.31 -5.11
C LEU A 52 13.24 2.83 -5.48
N GLU A 53 12.38 2.07 -4.79
CA GLU A 53 12.17 0.64 -5.06
C GLU A 53 11.19 0.38 -6.22
N GLY A 54 10.71 1.42 -6.92
CA GLY A 54 9.74 1.27 -8.00
C GLY A 54 8.41 0.69 -7.52
N GLY A 55 7.93 1.16 -6.38
CA GLY A 55 6.73 0.66 -5.73
C GLY A 55 5.50 0.71 -6.64
N SER A 56 4.55 -0.22 -6.43
CA SER A 56 3.28 -0.22 -7.16
C SER A 56 2.52 1.11 -6.98
N PRO A 57 1.67 1.51 -7.94
CA PRO A 57 0.89 2.74 -7.84
C PRO A 57 0.13 2.86 -6.51
N LEU A 58 -0.49 1.78 -6.05
CA LEU A 58 -1.20 1.74 -4.77
C LEU A 58 -0.26 2.07 -3.59
N ARG A 59 0.96 1.51 -3.56
CA ARG A 59 1.94 1.77 -2.51
C ARG A 59 2.37 3.23 -2.47
N LEU A 60 2.61 3.82 -3.64
CA LEU A 60 3.02 5.21 -3.76
C LEU A 60 1.91 6.17 -3.33
N GLU A 61 0.69 5.98 -3.83
CA GLU A 61 -0.46 6.80 -3.47
C GLU A 61 -0.78 6.71 -1.96
N GLU A 62 -0.73 5.51 -1.40
CA GLU A 62 -0.93 5.31 0.04
C GLU A 62 0.13 6.01 0.88
N ALA A 63 1.41 5.88 0.52
CA ALA A 63 2.51 6.54 1.22
C ALA A 63 2.40 8.07 1.15
N LEU A 64 1.97 8.62 0.00
CA LEU A 64 1.66 10.04 -0.17
C LEU A 64 0.52 10.47 0.78
N VAL A 65 -0.61 9.78 0.76
CA VAL A 65 -1.77 10.09 1.63
C VAL A 65 -1.38 10.05 3.10
N LEU A 66 -0.58 9.07 3.53
CA LEU A 66 -0.14 8.95 4.92
C LEU A 66 0.83 10.07 5.33
N ALA A 67 1.75 10.45 4.44
CA ALA A 67 2.70 11.52 4.70
C ALA A 67 1.99 12.89 4.77
N PHE A 68 1.15 13.19 3.78
CA PHE A 68 0.43 14.47 3.70
C PHE A 68 -0.69 14.59 4.73
N GLY A 69 -1.39 13.50 5.06
CA GLY A 69 -2.40 13.50 6.11
C GLY A 69 -1.82 13.83 7.49
N ARG A 70 -0.50 13.71 7.67
CA ARG A 70 0.20 14.16 8.87
C ARG A 70 0.69 15.59 8.79
N LEU A 71 1.08 16.04 7.60
CA LEU A 71 1.51 17.44 7.36
C LEU A 71 0.36 18.42 7.44
N LEU A 72 -0.84 17.98 7.09
CA LEU A 72 -2.01 18.82 6.89
C LEU A 72 -3.17 18.31 7.77
N PRO A 73 -3.05 18.40 9.12
CA PRO A 73 -4.09 17.88 10.02
C PRO A 73 -5.47 18.53 9.79
N ASP A 74 -5.49 19.79 9.36
CA ASP A 74 -6.73 20.50 9.01
C ASP A 74 -7.33 20.05 7.66
N TYR A 75 -6.53 19.36 6.82
CA TYR A 75 -6.94 18.78 5.54
C TYR A 75 -7.34 17.31 5.65
N ALA A 76 -6.91 16.63 6.70
CA ALA A 76 -7.47 15.33 7.05
C ALA A 76 -8.87 15.55 7.62
N GLY A 77 -9.80 15.99 6.77
CA GLY A 77 -11.17 16.29 7.16
C GLY A 77 -11.64 15.29 8.23
N GLN A 78 -12.30 15.76 9.25
CA GLN A 78 -13.01 14.94 10.23
C GLN A 78 -14.01 14.10 9.44
N ALA A 79 -13.53 13.02 8.81
CA ALA A 79 -14.40 12.02 8.24
C ALA A 79 -15.09 11.41 9.44
N GLU A 80 -16.36 11.73 9.53
CA GLU A 80 -17.30 11.23 10.50
C GLU A 80 -17.01 9.76 10.80
N THR A 81 -16.95 9.49 12.07
CA THR A 81 -16.71 8.20 12.69
C THR A 81 -17.90 7.24 12.55
N ALA A 82 -18.84 7.49 11.65
CA ALA A 82 -19.85 6.51 11.28
C ALA A 82 -19.16 5.29 10.69
N ALA A 83 -19.57 4.12 11.14
CA ALA A 83 -18.95 2.85 10.79
C ALA A 83 -18.80 2.68 9.27
N CYS A 84 -17.59 2.87 8.76
CA CYS A 84 -17.24 2.60 7.35
C CYS A 84 -17.05 1.11 7.08
N ARG A 85 -17.71 0.22 7.84
CA ARG A 85 -17.57 -1.24 7.69
C ARG A 85 -18.04 -1.73 6.34
N ALA A 86 -19.15 -1.23 5.85
CA ALA A 86 -19.68 -1.60 4.55
C ALA A 86 -18.77 -1.12 3.41
N GLU A 87 -18.22 0.09 3.52
CA GLU A 87 -17.26 0.70 2.60
C GLU A 87 -15.98 -0.12 2.53
N VAL A 88 -15.40 -0.45 3.69
CA VAL A 88 -14.20 -1.30 3.80
C VAL A 88 -14.50 -2.71 3.31
N ALA A 89 -15.68 -3.25 3.56
CA ALA A 89 -16.08 -4.57 3.05
C ALA A 89 -16.14 -4.57 1.51
N ARG A 90 -16.71 -3.53 0.87
CA ARG A 90 -16.71 -3.37 -0.60
C ARG A 90 -15.29 -3.30 -1.16
N ALA A 91 -14.40 -2.52 -0.50
CA ALA A 91 -13.00 -2.45 -0.86
C ALA A 91 -12.32 -3.83 -0.80
N CYS A 92 -12.55 -4.60 0.26
CA CYS A 92 -11.98 -5.93 0.42
C CYS A 92 -12.49 -6.92 -0.65
N VAL A 93 -13.77 -6.89 -1.02
CA VAL A 93 -14.32 -7.71 -2.10
C VAL A 93 -13.62 -7.36 -3.41
N PHE A 94 -13.59 -6.08 -3.77
CA PHE A 94 -12.94 -5.61 -4.99
C PHE A 94 -11.47 -6.01 -5.08
N MET A 95 -10.73 -5.90 -3.97
CA MET A 95 -9.32 -6.29 -3.92
C MET A 95 -9.14 -7.80 -4.05
N ARG A 96 -10.01 -8.62 -3.47
CA ARG A 96 -9.99 -10.09 -3.61
C ARG A 96 -10.25 -10.53 -5.03
N ASP A 97 -11.19 -9.90 -5.72
CA ASP A 97 -11.54 -10.25 -7.09
C ASP A 97 -10.46 -9.85 -8.11
N ARG A 98 -9.64 -8.86 -7.76
CA ARG A 98 -8.67 -8.24 -8.67
C ARG A 98 -7.24 -8.20 -8.13
N PHE A 99 -6.89 -9.05 -7.15
CA PHE A 99 -5.58 -9.01 -6.48
C PHE A 99 -4.39 -9.14 -7.44
N ALA A 100 -4.54 -9.89 -8.54
CA ALA A 100 -3.49 -10.11 -9.53
C ALA A 100 -3.27 -8.91 -10.47
N GLN A 101 -4.22 -7.97 -10.52
CA GLN A 101 -4.15 -6.79 -11.38
C GLN A 101 -3.38 -5.65 -10.70
N PRO A 102 -2.80 -4.71 -11.46
CA PRO A 102 -2.30 -3.47 -10.91
C PRO A 102 -3.47 -2.63 -10.40
N LEU A 103 -3.58 -2.51 -9.06
CA LEU A 103 -4.60 -1.70 -8.41
C LEU A 103 -4.00 -0.38 -7.92
N THR A 104 -4.78 0.69 -8.06
CA THR A 104 -4.49 2.02 -7.49
C THR A 104 -5.35 2.28 -6.27
N LEU A 105 -4.94 3.21 -5.42
CA LEU A 105 -5.77 3.66 -4.30
C LEU A 105 -7.05 4.34 -4.80
N ALA A 106 -6.97 5.03 -5.95
CA ALA A 106 -8.11 5.64 -6.64
C ALA A 106 -9.17 4.60 -7.03
N ASP A 107 -8.76 3.45 -7.58
CA ASP A 107 -9.70 2.40 -7.96
C ASP A 107 -10.43 1.83 -6.75
N ILE A 108 -9.69 1.56 -5.67
CA ILE A 108 -10.24 0.99 -4.45
C ILE A 108 -11.17 2.00 -3.76
N SER A 109 -10.78 3.28 -3.69
CA SER A 109 -11.58 4.32 -3.05
C SER A 109 -12.87 4.61 -3.82
N ARG A 110 -12.83 4.63 -5.16
CA ARG A 110 -14.02 4.75 -6.00
C ARG A 110 -15.00 3.61 -5.75
N GLN A 111 -14.51 2.38 -5.69
CA GLN A 111 -15.34 1.21 -5.42
C GLN A 111 -15.91 1.20 -4.00
N ALA A 112 -15.16 1.71 -3.05
CA ALA A 112 -15.62 1.84 -1.66
C ALA A 112 -16.64 2.98 -1.47
N GLY A 113 -16.63 4.00 -2.34
CA GLY A 113 -17.39 5.24 -2.15
C GLY A 113 -16.78 6.16 -1.10
N LEU A 114 -15.43 6.16 -0.99
CA LEU A 114 -14.67 6.97 -0.04
C LEU A 114 -13.60 7.78 -0.77
N SER A 115 -13.18 8.90 -0.18
CA SER A 115 -11.94 9.54 -0.61
C SER A 115 -10.72 8.67 -0.26
N LYS A 116 -9.59 8.85 -0.95
CA LYS A 116 -8.36 8.08 -0.69
C LYS A 116 -7.94 8.16 0.78
N SER A 117 -7.97 9.35 1.38
CA SER A 117 -7.60 9.55 2.77
C SER A 117 -8.60 8.91 3.76
N ALA A 118 -9.89 8.97 3.45
CA ALA A 118 -10.92 8.31 4.25
C ALA A 118 -10.79 6.79 4.19
N LEU A 119 -10.52 6.22 3.00
CA LEU A 119 -10.29 4.79 2.81
C LEU A 119 -9.11 4.30 3.66
N VAL A 120 -7.94 4.95 3.57
CA VAL A 120 -6.74 4.53 4.33
C VAL A 120 -7.00 4.55 5.84
N ARG A 121 -7.67 5.60 6.36
CA ARG A 121 -8.02 5.68 7.79
C ARG A 121 -9.06 4.62 8.19
N ALA A 122 -10.12 4.46 7.40
CA ALA A 122 -11.15 3.46 7.67
C ALA A 122 -10.58 2.04 7.64
N PHE A 123 -9.72 1.74 6.67
CA PHE A 123 -9.06 0.44 6.55
C PHE A 123 -8.16 0.14 7.75
N ALA A 124 -7.33 1.10 8.16
CA ALA A 124 -6.46 0.96 9.34
C ALA A 124 -7.28 0.73 10.62
N ARG A 125 -8.42 1.42 10.78
CA ARG A 125 -9.32 1.25 11.93
C ARG A 125 -10.04 -0.10 11.92
N GLU A 126 -10.58 -0.53 10.77
CA GLU A 126 -11.41 -1.74 10.68
C GLU A 126 -10.58 -3.02 10.53
N LYS A 127 -9.41 -2.96 9.93
CA LYS A 127 -8.53 -4.10 9.63
C LYS A 127 -7.20 -4.09 10.36
N GLY A 128 -6.85 -3.00 11.05
CA GLY A 128 -5.54 -2.85 11.70
C GLY A 128 -4.35 -2.69 10.74
N ILE A 129 -4.59 -2.70 9.43
CA ILE A 129 -3.57 -2.61 8.38
C ILE A 129 -4.04 -1.66 7.27
N THR A 130 -3.12 -1.25 6.41
CA THR A 130 -3.43 -0.38 5.26
C THR A 130 -3.94 -1.19 4.05
N PRO A 131 -4.64 -0.56 3.08
CA PRO A 131 -5.07 -1.21 1.84
C PRO A 131 -3.95 -1.94 1.12
N TYR A 132 -2.77 -1.32 1.00
CA TYR A 132 -1.62 -1.94 0.35
C TYR A 132 -1.16 -3.21 1.07
N ARG A 133 -1.05 -3.18 2.41
CA ARG A 133 -0.68 -4.37 3.19
C ARG A 133 -1.72 -5.48 3.08
N TYR A 134 -2.98 -5.13 2.99
CA TYR A 134 -4.05 -6.10 2.77
C TYR A 134 -3.92 -6.77 1.39
N LEU A 135 -3.65 -5.99 0.33
CA LEU A 135 -3.41 -6.54 -1.01
C LEU A 135 -2.21 -7.49 -1.02
N LEU A 136 -1.11 -7.13 -0.36
CA LEU A 136 0.06 -7.99 -0.24
C LEU A 136 -0.26 -9.32 0.48
N ALA A 137 -1.05 -9.27 1.55
CA ALA A 137 -1.48 -10.49 2.24
C ALA A 137 -2.29 -11.42 1.34
N LEU A 138 -3.22 -10.87 0.55
CA LEU A 138 -3.99 -11.64 -0.45
C LEU A 138 -3.07 -12.28 -1.50
N ARG A 139 -2.10 -11.53 -2.01
CA ARG A 139 -1.13 -12.03 -3.00
C ARG A 139 -0.23 -13.13 -2.44
N VAL A 140 0.25 -12.96 -1.21
CA VAL A 140 1.07 -13.99 -0.54
C VAL A 140 0.26 -15.25 -0.28
N ASP A 141 -0.98 -15.12 0.19
CA ASP A 141 -1.87 -16.26 0.40
C ASP A 141 -2.11 -17.04 -0.91
N ARG A 142 -2.41 -16.32 -1.99
CA ARG A 142 -2.55 -16.94 -3.32
C ARG A 142 -1.25 -17.60 -3.80
N ALA A 143 -0.11 -16.95 -3.56
CA ALA A 143 1.20 -17.48 -3.93
C ALA A 143 1.51 -18.80 -3.20
N ARG A 144 1.15 -18.93 -1.92
CA ARG A 144 1.30 -20.18 -1.17
C ARG A 144 0.60 -21.33 -1.90
N HIS A 145 -0.69 -21.16 -2.22
CA HIS A 145 -1.44 -22.20 -2.94
C HIS A 145 -0.88 -22.55 -4.32
N LEU A 146 -0.31 -21.57 -5.04
CA LEU A 146 0.32 -21.82 -6.33
C LEU A 146 1.62 -22.63 -6.19
N LEU A 147 2.45 -22.31 -5.19
CA LEU A 147 3.68 -23.06 -4.88
C LEU A 147 3.35 -24.48 -4.40
N GLU A 148 2.35 -24.66 -3.56
CA GLU A 148 1.82 -25.95 -3.11
C GLU A 148 1.37 -26.83 -4.30
N ARG A 149 0.85 -26.21 -5.34
CA ARG A 149 0.48 -26.88 -6.61
C ARG A 149 1.67 -27.12 -7.54
N GLY A 150 2.87 -26.66 -7.19
CA GLY A 150 4.13 -26.94 -7.89
C GLY A 150 4.57 -25.88 -8.90
N LEU A 151 3.90 -24.73 -9.01
CA LEU A 151 4.39 -23.65 -9.87
C LEU A 151 5.78 -23.20 -9.43
N SER A 152 6.60 -22.77 -10.38
CA SER A 152 7.89 -22.16 -10.07
C SER A 152 7.73 -20.81 -9.36
N PRO A 153 8.72 -20.33 -8.61
CA PRO A 153 8.66 -18.99 -8.00
C PRO A 153 8.42 -17.86 -9.00
N ALA A 154 8.97 -17.96 -10.22
CA ALA A 154 8.79 -16.96 -11.26
C ALA A 154 7.34 -16.92 -11.77
N GLU A 155 6.77 -18.07 -12.13
CA GLU A 155 5.37 -18.20 -12.55
C GLU A 155 4.42 -17.76 -11.43
N THR A 156 4.74 -18.14 -10.18
CA THR A 156 3.94 -17.75 -9.00
C THR A 156 3.94 -16.26 -8.78
N ALA A 157 5.09 -15.58 -8.91
CA ALA A 157 5.18 -14.13 -8.77
C ALA A 157 4.22 -13.43 -9.74
N LEU A 158 4.28 -13.81 -11.03
CA LEU A 158 3.42 -13.23 -12.06
C LEU A 158 1.93 -13.51 -11.81
N ALA A 159 1.58 -14.78 -11.53
CA ALA A 159 0.20 -15.21 -11.32
C ALA A 159 -0.42 -14.61 -10.03
N ALA A 160 0.39 -14.30 -9.02
CA ALA A 160 -0.04 -13.63 -7.80
C ALA A 160 -0.04 -12.10 -7.90
N GLY A 161 0.35 -11.51 -9.05
CA GLY A 161 0.29 -10.08 -9.32
C GLY A 161 1.44 -9.25 -8.76
N PHE A 162 2.60 -9.87 -8.50
CA PHE A 162 3.82 -9.13 -8.18
C PHE A 162 4.47 -8.58 -9.44
N SER A 163 5.12 -7.42 -9.32
CA SER A 163 5.80 -6.76 -10.44
C SER A 163 7.00 -7.57 -10.96
N ASP A 164 7.70 -8.23 -10.03
CA ASP A 164 8.88 -9.01 -10.31
C ASP A 164 9.13 -10.08 -9.24
N GLN A 165 10.04 -11.03 -9.54
CA GLN A 165 10.36 -12.14 -8.65
C GLN A 165 11.11 -11.69 -7.38
N SER A 166 11.92 -10.64 -7.44
CA SER A 166 12.69 -10.15 -6.30
C SER A 166 11.75 -9.54 -5.26
N HIS A 167 10.82 -8.70 -5.72
CA HIS A 167 9.77 -8.11 -4.88
C HIS A 167 8.90 -9.21 -4.24
N PHE A 168 8.48 -10.20 -5.04
CA PHE A 168 7.76 -11.37 -4.54
C PHE A 168 8.55 -12.11 -3.45
N THR A 169 9.81 -12.47 -3.72
CA THR A 169 10.65 -13.22 -2.78
C THR A 169 10.80 -12.50 -1.45
N ASN A 170 11.05 -11.19 -1.48
CA ASN A 170 11.20 -10.37 -0.28
C ASN A 170 9.92 -10.37 0.58
N TYR A 171 8.76 -10.12 -0.04
CA TYR A 171 7.48 -10.09 0.68
C TYR A 171 7.06 -11.48 1.16
N PHE A 172 7.19 -12.49 0.31
CA PHE A 172 6.84 -13.86 0.68
C PHE A 172 7.67 -14.33 1.88
N THR A 173 8.99 -14.11 1.85
CA THR A 173 9.89 -14.46 2.96
C THR A 173 9.56 -13.69 4.24
N ALA A 174 9.24 -12.39 4.13
CA ALA A 174 8.85 -11.59 5.28
C ALA A 174 7.53 -12.07 5.92
N TYR A 175 6.60 -12.62 5.14
CA TYR A 175 5.32 -13.12 5.64
C TYR A 175 5.37 -14.57 6.15
N THR A 176 6.15 -15.43 5.51
CA THR A 176 6.14 -16.89 5.76
C THR A 176 7.36 -17.38 6.54
N GLY A 177 8.43 -16.58 6.60
CA GLY A 177 9.73 -16.99 7.16
C GLY A 177 10.59 -17.85 6.21
N LEU A 178 10.06 -18.26 5.04
CA LEU A 178 10.74 -19.12 4.07
C LEU A 178 10.81 -18.45 2.69
N THR A 179 11.86 -18.72 1.93
CA THR A 179 11.87 -18.30 0.53
C THR A 179 10.85 -19.10 -0.28
N PRO A 180 10.30 -18.54 -1.39
CA PRO A 180 9.34 -19.27 -2.25
C PRO A 180 9.85 -20.63 -2.71
N GLY A 181 11.14 -20.72 -3.03
CA GLY A 181 11.78 -21.98 -3.43
C GLY A 181 11.83 -23.01 -2.30
N ALA A 182 12.23 -22.60 -1.09
CA ALA A 182 12.25 -23.48 0.08
C ALA A 182 10.83 -23.92 0.46
N TYR A 183 9.86 -23.00 0.42
CA TYR A 183 8.45 -23.32 0.69
C TYR A 183 7.91 -24.38 -0.30
N ARG A 184 8.15 -24.19 -1.61
CA ARG A 184 7.76 -25.14 -2.63
C ARG A 184 8.38 -26.54 -2.44
N ALA A 185 9.64 -26.59 -2.00
CA ALA A 185 10.35 -27.86 -1.81
C ALA A 185 9.67 -28.76 -0.77
N LEU A 186 9.12 -28.18 0.30
CA LEU A 186 8.39 -28.93 1.35
C LEU A 186 7.23 -29.77 0.76
N PHE A 187 6.49 -29.21 -0.17
CA PHE A 187 5.33 -29.87 -0.80
C PHE A 187 5.67 -30.76 -1.98
N ARG A 188 6.88 -30.64 -2.52
CA ARG A 188 7.36 -31.54 -3.57
C ARG A 188 7.66 -32.92 -3.00
N GLU A 189 8.32 -32.98 -1.87
CA GLU A 189 8.64 -34.24 -1.19
C GLU A 189 7.39 -35.01 -0.75
N GLU A 190 6.34 -34.33 -0.35
CA GLU A 190 5.05 -34.95 0.00
C GLU A 190 4.36 -35.59 -1.22
N ARG A 191 4.45 -34.95 -2.39
CA ARG A 191 3.83 -35.47 -3.64
C ARG A 191 4.59 -36.66 -4.24
N GLU A 192 5.91 -36.75 -4.01
CA GLU A 192 6.73 -37.89 -4.49
C GLU A 192 6.59 -39.11 -3.56
N ARG A 193 5.99 -38.97 -2.37
CA ARG A 193 5.77 -40.06 -1.40
C ARG A 193 4.35 -40.63 -1.41
N GLY A 194 3.39 -40.00 -2.07
CA GLY A 194 2.00 -40.43 -2.16
C GLY A 194 1.66 -40.96 -3.55
#